data_a1adb875f795882bb8cf372f0f2613b9
#
_entry.id   a1adb875f795882bb8cf372f0f2613b9
#
_cell.length_a   1.000
_cell.length_b   1.000
_cell.length_c   1.000
_cell.angle_alpha   90.00
_cell.angle_beta   90.00
_cell.angle_gamma   90.00
#
_symmetry.space_group_name_H-M   'P 1'
#
loop_
_entity.id
_entity.type
_entity.pdbx_description
1 polymer ?
#
loop_
_entity_poly.entity_id
_entity_poly.type
_entity_poly.pdbx_seq_one_letter_code
_entity_poly.pdbx_strand_id
1 'polypeptide(L)'
;MPYFFRLSPSFSVVVAPWGNNLLHLRASVKDVARVPTFAELYYLRLGNVGLKPEKATQCNVGATLHLQGGNLLKNLTLSVDGYYNNVRDKIVALPTMYVWRMVNFGKAEIWGADASVSLRLAMARRVALVLDANYSFQYAVDVTDVSAKNYRHQIPYTPRNSGSLTMSLENPIVNVSYLLTAVGERYMLPQNTVKNRMPGYLEHSFSLNRTFSLHGVGLRLQAELLNVTGKQYEVIQNYPMPGFQWRLTVCVIF
;
A
#
# COMPACT_ATOMS: atom_id res chain seq x y z
N MET A 1 35.16 3.33 4.72
CA MET A 1 33.93 2.75 4.11
C MET A 1 34.31 2.27 2.73
N PRO A 2 33.98 1.05 2.30
CA PRO A 2 34.21 0.63 0.93
C PRO A 2 33.29 1.44 0.00
N TYR A 3 33.86 2.07 -1.01
CA TYR A 3 33.10 2.77 -2.04
C TYR A 3 32.36 1.74 -2.88
N PHE A 4 31.04 1.82 -2.92
CA PHE A 4 30.19 0.97 -3.76
C PHE A 4 29.85 1.73 -5.04
N PHE A 5 30.47 1.35 -6.15
CA PHE A 5 30.05 1.80 -7.47
C PHE A 5 29.18 0.73 -8.12
N ARG A 6 27.97 1.11 -8.50
CA ARG A 6 27.06 0.23 -9.23
C ARG A 6 26.24 1.03 -10.24
N LEU A 7 26.15 0.51 -11.45
CA LEU A 7 25.19 0.95 -12.46
C LEU A 7 23.81 0.37 -12.14
N SER A 8 22.79 1.22 -12.15
CA SER A 8 21.39 0.86 -11.99
C SER A 8 20.62 1.33 -13.23
N PRO A 9 20.71 0.58 -14.35
CA PRO A 9 20.04 0.96 -15.58
C PRO A 9 18.52 0.91 -15.40
N SER A 10 17.82 1.85 -16.05
CA SER A 10 16.37 1.84 -16.15
C SER A 10 15.94 2.22 -17.56
N PHE A 11 14.95 1.49 -18.05
CA PHE A 11 14.30 1.78 -19.32
C PHE A 11 12.79 1.83 -19.09
N SER A 12 12.13 2.85 -19.64
CA SER A 12 10.69 2.99 -19.56
C SER A 12 10.11 3.53 -20.85
N VAL A 13 8.94 3.02 -21.21
CA VAL A 13 8.16 3.46 -22.38
C VAL A 13 6.75 3.76 -21.92
N VAL A 14 6.22 4.89 -22.39
CA VAL A 14 4.81 5.26 -22.24
C VAL A 14 4.26 5.55 -23.61
N VAL A 15 3.12 4.95 -23.94
CA VAL A 15 2.45 5.09 -25.23
C VAL A 15 1.01 5.55 -24.99
N ALA A 16 0.57 6.57 -25.71
CA ALA A 16 -0.82 7.00 -25.77
C ALA A 16 -1.38 6.68 -27.18
N PRO A 17 -2.00 5.48 -27.39
CA PRO A 17 -2.32 4.97 -28.71
C PRO A 17 -3.25 5.86 -29.53
N TRP A 18 -4.11 6.63 -28.87
CA TRP A 18 -5.12 7.45 -29.56
C TRP A 18 -4.79 8.96 -29.57
N GLY A 19 -3.57 9.36 -29.18
CA GLY A 19 -3.15 10.77 -29.21
C GLY A 19 -3.94 11.72 -28.29
N ASN A 20 -4.95 11.21 -27.61
CA ASN A 20 -5.72 11.89 -26.56
C ASN A 20 -5.37 11.25 -25.21
N ASN A 21 -5.54 11.95 -24.14
CA ASN A 21 -5.22 11.45 -22.79
C ASN A 21 -6.17 10.33 -22.30
N LEU A 22 -6.81 9.60 -23.23
CA LEU A 22 -7.79 8.58 -22.89
C LEU A 22 -7.14 7.32 -22.33
N LEU A 23 -6.11 6.78 -23.00
CA LEU A 23 -5.42 5.56 -22.60
C LEU A 23 -3.91 5.78 -22.62
N HIS A 24 -3.25 5.46 -21.53
CA HIS A 24 -1.81 5.38 -21.42
C HIS A 24 -1.39 3.95 -21.12
N LEU A 25 -0.55 3.40 -21.96
CA LEU A 25 0.13 2.13 -21.73
C LEU A 25 1.55 2.44 -21.29
N ARG A 26 2.03 1.75 -20.25
CA ARG A 26 3.38 1.91 -19.73
C ARG A 26 4.06 0.56 -19.53
N ALA A 27 5.35 0.53 -19.81
CA ALA A 27 6.21 -0.61 -19.51
C ALA A 27 7.55 -0.10 -19.01
N SER A 28 8.13 -0.75 -18.02
CA SER A 28 9.44 -0.39 -17.51
C SER A 28 10.20 -1.59 -16.99
N VAL A 29 11.53 -1.54 -17.16
CA VAL A 29 12.48 -2.47 -16.57
C VAL A 29 13.57 -1.66 -15.90
N LYS A 30 13.88 -1.97 -14.65
CA LYS A 30 14.95 -1.29 -13.92
C LYS A 30 15.70 -2.22 -12.99
N ASP A 31 16.98 -1.97 -12.86
CA ASP A 31 17.85 -2.60 -11.87
C ASP A 31 18.09 -1.63 -10.72
N VAL A 32 17.81 -2.05 -9.49
CA VAL A 32 17.88 -1.21 -8.29
C VAL A 32 18.80 -1.85 -7.27
N ALA A 33 19.61 -1.03 -6.61
CA ALA A 33 20.38 -1.45 -5.45
C ALA A 33 20.03 -0.55 -4.26
N ARG A 34 19.82 -1.15 -3.10
CA ARG A 34 19.59 -0.46 -1.84
C ARG A 34 20.67 -0.82 -0.84
N VAL A 35 21.39 0.18 -0.39
CA VAL A 35 22.36 0.03 0.70
C VAL A 35 21.60 -0.05 2.02
N PRO A 36 22.03 -0.92 2.98
CA PRO A 36 21.42 -0.94 4.31
C PRO A 36 21.44 0.44 4.96
N THR A 37 20.37 0.81 5.61
CA THR A 37 20.30 2.07 6.37
C THR A 37 21.13 1.99 7.65
N PHE A 38 21.47 3.14 8.22
CA PHE A 38 22.20 3.20 9.49
C PHE A 38 21.44 2.45 10.61
N ALA A 39 20.12 2.56 10.66
CA ALA A 39 19.30 1.85 11.64
C ALA A 39 19.35 0.34 11.44
N GLU A 40 19.32 -0.16 10.20
CA GLU A 40 19.42 -1.59 9.90
C GLU A 40 20.79 -2.17 10.29
N LEU A 41 21.85 -1.37 10.23
CA LEU A 41 23.20 -1.80 10.60
C LEU A 41 23.46 -1.70 12.11
N TYR A 42 23.05 -0.61 12.76
CA TYR A 42 23.55 -0.24 14.07
C TYR A 42 22.48 -0.06 15.16
N TYR A 43 21.17 -0.22 14.84
CA TYR A 43 20.14 -0.10 15.88
C TYR A 43 20.34 -1.16 16.96
N LEU A 44 20.32 -0.71 18.21
CA LEU A 44 20.61 -1.56 19.36
C LEU A 44 19.70 -2.80 19.41
N ARG A 45 20.30 -3.99 19.50
CA ARG A 45 19.66 -5.31 19.50
C ARG A 45 18.97 -5.75 18.21
N LEU A 46 18.63 -4.84 17.28
CA LEU A 46 17.96 -5.14 16.01
C LEU A 46 18.93 -5.15 14.84
N GLY A 47 19.89 -4.22 14.84
CA GLY A 47 20.83 -3.99 13.75
C GLY A 47 21.80 -5.15 13.51
N ASN A 48 22.31 -5.22 12.28
CA ASN A 48 23.27 -6.23 11.86
C ASN A 48 24.28 -5.60 10.89
N VAL A 49 25.51 -5.44 11.35
CA VAL A 49 26.61 -4.86 10.56
C VAL A 49 27.09 -5.74 9.41
N GLY A 50 26.68 -7.01 9.38
CA GLY A 50 26.99 -7.96 8.30
C GLY A 50 26.03 -7.92 7.12
N LEU A 51 25.09 -6.97 7.07
CA LEU A 51 24.12 -6.86 5.98
C LEU A 51 24.80 -6.50 4.65
N LYS A 52 24.38 -7.21 3.60
CA LYS A 52 24.74 -6.94 2.22
C LYS A 52 23.73 -5.98 1.58
N PRO A 53 24.13 -5.18 0.58
CA PRO A 53 23.22 -4.39 -0.20
C PRO A 53 22.17 -5.26 -0.90
N GLU A 54 20.91 -4.86 -0.79
CA GLU A 54 19.78 -5.45 -1.51
C GLU A 54 19.87 -5.11 -3.00
N LYS A 55 19.53 -6.06 -3.86
CA LYS A 55 19.53 -5.93 -5.32
C LYS A 55 18.19 -6.39 -5.86
N ALA A 56 17.59 -5.62 -6.76
CA ALA A 56 16.32 -5.97 -7.36
C ALA A 56 16.28 -5.65 -8.85
N THR A 57 15.88 -6.62 -9.66
CA THR A 57 15.43 -6.36 -11.03
C THR A 57 13.92 -6.30 -11.02
N GLN A 58 13.37 -5.19 -11.51
CA GLN A 58 11.95 -4.88 -11.49
C GLN A 58 11.43 -4.71 -12.90
N CYS A 59 10.37 -5.43 -13.24
CA CYS A 59 9.63 -5.31 -14.49
C CYS A 59 8.20 -4.89 -14.15
N ASN A 60 7.71 -3.84 -14.81
CA ASN A 60 6.34 -3.36 -14.61
C ASN A 60 5.68 -3.13 -15.97
N VAL A 61 4.40 -3.45 -16.04
CA VAL A 61 3.53 -3.15 -17.17
C VAL A 61 2.20 -2.64 -16.63
N GLY A 62 1.66 -1.59 -17.24
CA GLY A 62 0.41 -1.03 -16.76
C GLY A 62 -0.36 -0.28 -17.83
N ALA A 63 -1.63 -0.07 -17.53
CA ALA A 63 -2.55 0.70 -18.36
C ALA A 63 -3.35 1.65 -17.47
N THR A 64 -3.53 2.88 -17.94
CA THR A 64 -4.41 3.86 -17.28
C THR A 64 -5.39 4.41 -18.30
N LEU A 65 -6.67 4.31 -17.98
CA LEU A 65 -7.78 4.86 -18.75
C LEU A 65 -8.33 6.08 -18.03
N HIS A 66 -8.45 7.20 -18.76
CA HIS A 66 -9.06 8.43 -18.28
C HIS A 66 -10.29 8.75 -19.10
N LEU A 67 -11.45 8.76 -18.49
CA LEU A 67 -12.69 9.20 -19.11
C LEU A 67 -13.19 10.46 -18.42
N GLN A 68 -13.45 11.51 -19.21
CA GLN A 68 -13.96 12.78 -18.72
C GLN A 68 -15.11 13.24 -19.61
N GLY A 69 -16.12 13.80 -19.01
CA GLY A 69 -17.21 14.43 -19.74
C GLY A 69 -18.59 13.87 -19.40
N GLY A 70 -19.60 14.61 -19.80
CA GLY A 70 -21.00 14.30 -19.55
C GLY A 70 -21.57 14.96 -18.29
N ASN A 71 -22.88 14.88 -18.19
CA ASN A 71 -23.62 15.51 -17.09
C ASN A 71 -23.46 14.75 -15.78
N LEU A 72 -23.51 13.43 -15.84
CA LEU A 72 -23.41 12.53 -14.69
C LEU A 72 -21.94 12.15 -14.38
N LEU A 73 -21.23 11.61 -15.36
CA LEU A 73 -19.82 11.19 -15.20
C LEU A 73 -18.90 12.40 -15.40
N LYS A 74 -18.28 12.88 -14.32
CA LYS A 74 -17.32 13.98 -14.38
C LYS A 74 -15.90 13.51 -14.64
N ASN A 75 -15.51 12.44 -13.96
CA ASN A 75 -14.20 11.83 -14.14
C ASN A 75 -14.27 10.35 -13.77
N LEU A 76 -13.60 9.52 -14.57
CA LEU A 76 -13.30 8.12 -14.26
C LEU A 76 -11.85 7.86 -14.66
N THR A 77 -11.06 7.45 -13.69
CA THR A 77 -9.70 6.96 -13.89
C THR A 77 -9.64 5.51 -13.46
N LEU A 78 -9.24 4.64 -14.37
CA LEU A 78 -8.96 3.23 -14.08
C LEU A 78 -7.49 2.98 -14.33
N SER A 79 -6.79 2.37 -13.39
CA SER A 79 -5.40 1.95 -13.57
C SER A 79 -5.23 0.49 -13.19
N VAL A 80 -4.51 -0.24 -14.00
CA VAL A 80 -4.11 -1.62 -13.71
C VAL A 80 -2.63 -1.75 -14.01
N ASP A 81 -1.89 -2.27 -13.04
CA ASP A 81 -0.45 -2.48 -13.12
C ASP A 81 -0.12 -3.92 -12.74
N GLY A 82 0.65 -4.59 -13.58
CA GLY A 82 1.28 -5.86 -13.25
C GLY A 82 2.78 -5.67 -13.01
N TYR A 83 3.34 -6.41 -12.08
CA TYR A 83 4.77 -6.31 -11.78
C TYR A 83 5.40 -7.67 -11.47
N TYR A 84 6.69 -7.75 -11.77
CA TYR A 84 7.56 -8.85 -11.39
C TYR A 84 8.87 -8.29 -10.85
N ASN A 85 9.24 -8.69 -9.63
CA ASN A 85 10.47 -8.26 -8.97
C ASN A 85 11.28 -9.49 -8.54
N ASN A 86 12.50 -9.59 -9.01
CA ASN A 86 13.48 -10.56 -8.52
C ASN A 86 14.45 -9.84 -7.58
N VAL A 87 14.34 -10.14 -6.30
CA VAL A 87 15.12 -9.49 -5.25
C VAL A 87 16.15 -10.47 -4.70
N ARG A 88 17.37 -9.99 -4.53
CA ARG A 88 18.49 -10.74 -3.91
C ARG A 88 18.98 -9.97 -2.70
N ASP A 89 19.40 -10.72 -1.68
CA ASP A 89 19.88 -10.15 -0.43
C ASP A 89 18.87 -9.19 0.23
N LYS A 90 17.55 -9.46 0.09
CA LYS A 90 16.48 -8.63 0.66
C LYS A 90 16.67 -8.46 2.17
N ILE A 91 16.65 -7.22 2.64
CA ILE A 91 16.77 -6.91 4.07
C ILE A 91 15.39 -6.95 4.70
N VAL A 92 15.23 -7.79 5.71
CA VAL A 92 13.99 -7.94 6.47
C VAL A 92 14.30 -8.04 7.96
N ALA A 93 13.37 -7.56 8.79
CA ALA A 93 13.40 -7.84 10.22
C ALA A 93 12.69 -9.16 10.48
N LEU A 94 13.38 -10.12 11.07
CA LEU A 94 12.80 -11.37 11.50
C LEU A 94 12.77 -11.47 13.03
N PRO A 95 11.65 -11.94 13.62
CA PRO A 95 11.58 -12.21 15.04
C PRO A 95 12.46 -13.42 15.37
N THR A 96 13.33 -13.27 16.36
CA THR A 96 14.02 -14.38 17.03
C THR A 96 13.31 -14.68 18.35
N MET A 97 13.82 -15.63 19.15
CA MET A 97 13.20 -15.99 20.44
C MET A 97 13.05 -14.81 21.41
N TYR A 98 13.94 -13.80 21.33
CA TYR A 98 13.98 -12.70 22.31
C TYR A 98 13.93 -11.30 21.70
N VAL A 99 14.38 -11.16 20.45
CA VAL A 99 14.50 -9.85 19.77
C VAL A 99 14.25 -9.99 18.28
N TRP A 100 13.87 -8.91 17.64
CA TRP A 100 13.90 -8.81 16.18
C TRP A 100 15.35 -8.65 15.73
N ARG A 101 15.69 -9.17 14.56
CA ARG A 101 17.03 -9.00 13.97
C ARG A 101 16.91 -8.75 12.47
N MET A 102 17.69 -7.77 12.00
CA MET A 102 17.85 -7.51 10.57
C MET A 102 18.70 -8.61 9.92
N VAL A 103 18.19 -9.20 8.86
CA VAL A 103 18.90 -10.24 8.09
C VAL A 103 18.72 -10.00 6.59
N ASN A 104 19.68 -10.47 5.79
CA ASN A 104 19.46 -10.62 4.37
C ASN A 104 18.67 -11.91 4.15
N PHE A 105 17.48 -11.75 3.59
CA PHE A 105 16.65 -12.84 3.12
C PHE A 105 17.13 -13.17 1.68
N GLY A 106 17.84 -14.24 1.50
CA GLY A 106 18.60 -14.62 0.29
C GLY A 106 18.03 -14.14 -1.04
N LYS A 107 17.05 -14.86 -1.61
CA LYS A 107 16.36 -14.49 -2.84
C LYS A 107 14.86 -14.48 -2.62
N ALA A 108 14.19 -13.47 -3.17
CA ALA A 108 12.75 -13.36 -3.16
C ALA A 108 12.22 -13.11 -4.57
N GLU A 109 11.18 -13.84 -4.94
CA GLU A 109 10.37 -13.54 -6.11
C GLU A 109 9.07 -12.90 -5.67
N ILE A 110 8.77 -11.75 -6.25
CA ILE A 110 7.56 -11.00 -5.94
C ILE A 110 6.88 -10.66 -7.25
N TRP A 111 5.67 -11.12 -7.44
CA TRP A 111 4.85 -10.70 -8.57
C TRP A 111 3.43 -10.39 -8.10
N GLY A 112 2.77 -9.57 -8.85
CA GLY A 112 1.44 -9.14 -8.46
C GLY A 112 0.78 -8.24 -9.48
N ALA A 113 -0.38 -7.79 -9.09
CA ALA A 113 -1.17 -6.82 -9.85
C ALA A 113 -1.85 -5.87 -8.89
N ASP A 114 -1.80 -4.59 -9.24
CA ASP A 114 -2.49 -3.51 -8.56
C ASP A 114 -3.57 -2.95 -9.49
N ALA A 115 -4.77 -2.72 -8.95
CA ALA A 115 -5.86 -2.07 -9.65
C ALA A 115 -6.36 -0.89 -8.84
N SER A 116 -6.63 0.23 -9.50
CA SER A 116 -7.23 1.40 -8.87
C SER A 116 -8.35 1.99 -9.72
N VAL A 117 -9.37 2.48 -9.03
CA VAL A 117 -10.53 3.17 -9.62
C VAL A 117 -10.70 4.47 -8.88
N SER A 118 -10.78 5.58 -9.61
CA SER A 118 -11.22 6.87 -9.08
C SER A 118 -12.38 7.38 -9.94
N LEU A 119 -13.53 7.54 -9.32
CA LEU A 119 -14.78 7.89 -10.00
C LEU A 119 -15.40 9.10 -9.33
N ARG A 120 -15.83 10.09 -10.14
CA ARG A 120 -16.62 11.23 -9.69
C ARG A 120 -17.90 11.36 -10.48
N LEU A 121 -19.03 11.22 -9.81
CA LEU A 121 -20.37 11.36 -10.36
C LEU A 121 -21.03 12.65 -9.82
N ALA A 122 -21.55 13.48 -10.69
CA ALA A 122 -22.40 14.62 -10.32
C ALA A 122 -23.85 14.12 -10.18
N MET A 123 -24.31 13.89 -8.96
CA MET A 123 -25.67 13.42 -8.68
C MET A 123 -26.71 14.52 -8.79
N ALA A 124 -26.33 15.77 -8.41
CA ALA A 124 -27.17 16.96 -8.51
C ALA A 124 -26.27 18.20 -8.62
N ARG A 125 -26.88 19.40 -8.76
CA ARG A 125 -26.17 20.67 -8.99
C ARG A 125 -25.00 20.96 -8.02
N ARG A 126 -25.09 20.47 -6.77
CA ARG A 126 -24.07 20.65 -5.71
C ARG A 126 -23.80 19.37 -4.94
N VAL A 127 -24.15 18.22 -5.50
CA VAL A 127 -23.98 16.93 -4.86
C VAL A 127 -23.17 16.04 -5.79
N ALA A 128 -22.07 15.51 -5.28
CA ALA A 128 -21.21 14.58 -6.01
C ALA A 128 -20.93 13.34 -5.17
N LEU A 129 -20.93 12.19 -5.83
CA LEU A 129 -20.41 10.95 -5.29
C LEU A 129 -18.98 10.77 -5.80
N VAL A 130 -18.05 10.61 -4.89
CA VAL A 130 -16.65 10.29 -5.19
C VAL A 130 -16.37 8.90 -4.64
N LEU A 131 -15.77 8.06 -5.47
CA LEU A 131 -15.39 6.71 -5.10
C LEU A 131 -13.93 6.49 -5.51
N ASP A 132 -13.10 6.14 -4.54
CA ASP A 132 -11.72 5.72 -4.75
C ASP A 132 -11.54 4.32 -4.19
N ALA A 133 -11.16 3.38 -5.04
CA ALA A 133 -10.93 2.00 -4.66
C ALA A 133 -9.55 1.55 -5.14
N ASN A 134 -8.85 0.82 -4.29
CA ASN A 134 -7.57 0.20 -4.61
C ASN A 134 -7.61 -1.27 -4.20
N TYR A 135 -7.06 -2.12 -5.05
CA TYR A 135 -6.87 -3.53 -4.77
C TYR A 135 -5.45 -3.94 -5.19
N SER A 136 -4.78 -4.69 -4.33
CA SER A 136 -3.45 -5.24 -4.58
C SER A 136 -3.47 -6.74 -4.34
N PHE A 137 -3.05 -7.47 -5.37
CA PHE A 137 -2.68 -8.87 -5.27
C PHE A 137 -1.16 -8.99 -5.34
N GLN A 138 -0.55 -9.61 -4.33
CA GLN A 138 0.89 -9.80 -4.27
C GLN A 138 1.23 -11.25 -3.90
N TYR A 139 2.06 -11.89 -4.68
CA TYR A 139 2.65 -13.19 -4.37
C TYR A 139 4.16 -13.00 -4.17
N ALA A 140 4.57 -12.95 -2.90
CA ALA A 140 5.96 -12.74 -2.48
C ALA A 140 6.47 -14.00 -1.78
N VAL A 141 7.46 -14.67 -2.36
CA VAL A 141 7.96 -15.95 -1.89
C VAL A 141 9.48 -15.99 -1.77
N ASP A 142 9.94 -16.80 -0.82
CA ASP A 142 11.35 -17.13 -0.66
C ASP A 142 11.78 -18.18 -1.69
N VAL A 143 12.79 -17.86 -2.48
CA VAL A 143 13.40 -18.76 -3.48
C VAL A 143 14.90 -18.92 -3.25
N THR A 144 15.35 -18.76 -2.00
CA THR A 144 16.76 -18.77 -1.61
C THR A 144 17.42 -20.10 -1.86
N ASP A 145 16.82 -21.18 -1.34
CA ASP A 145 17.38 -22.54 -1.40
C ASP A 145 16.29 -23.55 -1.70
N VAL A 146 16.43 -24.24 -2.82
CA VAL A 146 15.47 -25.24 -3.31
C VAL A 146 15.31 -26.42 -2.31
N SER A 147 16.34 -26.71 -1.53
CA SER A 147 16.34 -27.80 -0.54
C SER A 147 15.74 -27.37 0.81
N ALA A 148 15.53 -26.08 1.03
CA ALA A 148 15.01 -25.56 2.29
C ALA A 148 13.51 -25.85 2.45
N LYS A 149 13.07 -26.18 3.67
CA LYS A 149 11.66 -26.44 3.98
C LYS A 149 10.72 -25.26 3.72
N ASN A 150 11.26 -24.06 3.70
CA ASN A 150 10.53 -22.81 3.41
C ASN A 150 10.66 -22.36 1.95
N TYR A 151 11.19 -23.19 1.05
CA TYR A 151 11.26 -22.86 -0.37
C TYR A 151 9.87 -22.60 -0.96
N ARG A 152 9.71 -21.46 -1.65
CA ARG A 152 8.45 -20.94 -2.20
C ARG A 152 7.35 -20.67 -1.15
N HIS A 153 7.72 -20.59 0.11
CA HIS A 153 6.82 -20.09 1.14
C HIS A 153 6.69 -18.57 1.06
N GLN A 154 5.52 -18.09 1.47
CA GLN A 154 5.22 -16.65 1.51
C GLN A 154 6.13 -15.95 2.50
N ILE A 155 6.67 -14.80 2.10
CA ILE A 155 7.48 -13.95 2.98
C ILE A 155 6.61 -13.47 4.15
N PRO A 156 7.15 -13.46 5.39
CA PRO A 156 6.41 -13.00 6.56
C PRO A 156 5.80 -11.61 6.38
N TYR A 157 4.61 -11.42 6.96
CA TYR A 157 3.88 -10.16 7.01
C TYR A 157 3.52 -9.56 5.63
N THR A 158 3.55 -10.35 4.56
CA THR A 158 3.12 -9.91 3.23
C THR A 158 1.77 -10.56 2.88
N PRO A 159 0.63 -9.88 3.03
CA PRO A 159 -0.66 -10.43 2.65
C PRO A 159 -0.74 -10.60 1.13
N ARG A 160 -1.42 -11.66 0.65
CA ARG A 160 -1.64 -11.86 -0.78
C ARG A 160 -2.64 -10.88 -1.36
N ASN A 161 -3.63 -10.51 -0.57
CA ASN A 161 -4.70 -9.62 -1.00
C ASN A 161 -4.80 -8.48 -0.01
N SER A 162 -4.89 -7.26 -0.51
CA SER A 162 -5.21 -6.08 0.27
C SER A 162 -6.00 -5.10 -0.58
N GLY A 163 -6.75 -4.23 0.06
CA GLY A 163 -7.50 -3.22 -0.66
C GLY A 163 -8.06 -2.16 0.25
N SER A 164 -8.48 -1.06 -0.35
CA SER A 164 -9.16 0.02 0.32
C SER A 164 -10.27 0.57 -0.57
N LEU A 165 -11.32 1.05 0.07
CA LEU A 165 -12.42 1.74 -0.59
C LEU A 165 -12.72 3.00 0.21
N THR A 166 -12.76 4.14 -0.47
CA THR A 166 -13.30 5.39 0.06
C THR A 166 -14.50 5.79 -0.78
N MET A 167 -15.64 5.98 -0.16
CA MET A 167 -16.86 6.49 -0.79
C MET A 167 -17.27 7.77 -0.09
N SER A 168 -17.30 8.88 -0.81
CA SER A 168 -17.59 10.20 -0.27
C SER A 168 -18.79 10.82 -0.97
N LEU A 169 -19.77 11.24 -0.20
CA LEU A 169 -20.87 12.07 -0.67
C LEU A 169 -20.56 13.53 -0.33
N GLU A 170 -20.15 14.27 -1.34
CA GLU A 170 -19.91 15.71 -1.23
C GLU A 170 -21.23 16.46 -1.44
N ASN A 171 -21.57 17.35 -0.54
CA ASN A 171 -22.75 18.18 -0.62
C ASN A 171 -22.58 19.50 0.14
N PRO A 172 -23.47 20.50 -0.04
CA PRO A 172 -23.32 21.81 0.58
C PRO A 172 -23.49 21.81 2.10
N ILE A 173 -24.04 20.75 2.69
CA ILE A 173 -24.37 20.70 4.11
C ILE A 173 -23.20 20.11 4.89
N VAL A 174 -22.81 18.86 4.57
CA VAL A 174 -21.71 18.16 5.25
C VAL A 174 -21.21 17.03 4.33
N ASN A 175 -19.91 16.95 4.10
CA ASN A 175 -19.34 15.82 3.37
C ASN A 175 -19.31 14.59 4.26
N VAL A 176 -19.83 13.49 3.76
CA VAL A 176 -19.88 12.20 4.44
C VAL A 176 -19.00 11.23 3.69
N SER A 177 -18.06 10.60 4.38
CA SER A 177 -17.17 9.60 3.77
C SER A 177 -17.22 8.30 4.57
N TYR A 178 -17.28 7.21 3.85
CA TYR A 178 -17.09 5.86 4.35
C TYR A 178 -15.75 5.34 3.85
N LEU A 179 -14.98 4.72 4.75
CA LEU A 179 -13.68 4.13 4.45
C LEU A 179 -13.69 2.66 4.86
N LEU A 180 -13.22 1.82 3.97
CA LEU A 180 -13.00 0.39 4.20
C LEU A 180 -11.55 0.06 3.92
N THR A 181 -10.90 -0.60 4.86
CA THR A 181 -9.59 -1.23 4.67
C THR A 181 -9.72 -2.74 4.81
N ALA A 182 -9.23 -3.46 3.83
CA ALA A 182 -9.26 -4.92 3.79
C ALA A 182 -7.83 -5.46 3.66
N VAL A 183 -7.45 -6.36 4.53
CA VAL A 183 -6.14 -7.04 4.48
C VAL A 183 -6.37 -8.53 4.65
N GLY A 184 -5.84 -9.31 3.72
CA GLY A 184 -5.94 -10.77 3.72
C GLY A 184 -5.07 -11.42 4.78
N GLU A 185 -5.18 -12.74 4.86
CA GLU A 185 -4.34 -13.54 5.75
C GLU A 185 -2.87 -13.46 5.35
N ARG A 186 -1.99 -13.61 6.35
CA ARG A 186 -0.54 -13.60 6.18
C ARG A 186 0.11 -14.47 7.23
N TYR A 187 1.38 -14.74 7.09
CA TYR A 187 2.16 -15.52 8.04
C TYR A 187 3.16 -14.63 8.78
N MET A 188 3.40 -14.93 10.05
CA MET A 188 4.39 -14.23 10.87
C MET A 188 5.80 -14.80 10.75
N LEU A 189 5.93 -16.08 10.35
CA LEU A 189 7.20 -16.77 10.19
C LEU A 189 7.33 -17.42 8.80
N PRO A 190 8.57 -17.69 8.33
CA PRO A 190 8.81 -18.23 6.99
C PRO A 190 8.19 -19.62 6.74
N GLN A 191 7.92 -20.41 7.79
CA GLN A 191 7.43 -21.79 7.66
C GLN A 191 5.98 -21.90 7.17
N ASN A 192 5.22 -20.82 7.13
CA ASN A 192 3.83 -20.79 6.65
C ASN A 192 2.92 -21.90 7.22
N THR A 193 3.08 -22.23 8.49
CA THR A 193 2.24 -23.22 9.18
C THR A 193 0.94 -22.58 9.66
N VAL A 194 -0.08 -23.38 9.93
CA VAL A 194 -1.36 -22.92 10.49
C VAL A 194 -1.15 -22.14 11.80
N LYS A 195 -0.19 -22.54 12.63
CA LYS A 195 0.16 -21.86 13.90
C LYS A 195 0.75 -20.47 13.68
N ASN A 196 1.37 -20.23 12.52
CA ASN A 196 2.02 -18.96 12.16
C ASN A 196 1.11 -18.06 11.33
N ARG A 197 -0.13 -18.47 11.07
CA ARG A 197 -1.09 -17.73 10.26
C ARG A 197 -1.74 -16.64 11.09
N MET A 198 -1.69 -15.43 10.57
CA MET A 198 -2.43 -14.28 11.08
C MET A 198 -3.69 -14.11 10.23
N PRO A 199 -4.87 -14.01 10.85
CA PRO A 199 -6.12 -13.82 10.11
C PRO A 199 -6.15 -12.48 9.38
N GLY A 200 -6.89 -12.44 8.28
CA GLY A 200 -7.24 -11.19 7.63
C GLY A 200 -8.22 -10.36 8.46
N TYR A 201 -8.34 -9.09 8.11
CA TYR A 201 -9.27 -8.18 8.78
C TYR A 201 -9.91 -7.20 7.80
N LEU A 202 -11.05 -6.68 8.22
CA LEU A 202 -11.76 -5.56 7.63
C LEU A 202 -11.89 -4.48 8.70
N GLU A 203 -11.55 -3.24 8.33
CA GLU A 203 -11.76 -2.08 9.17
C GLU A 203 -12.67 -1.09 8.46
N HIS A 204 -13.74 -0.68 9.16
CA HIS A 204 -14.73 0.24 8.67
C HIS A 204 -14.66 1.54 9.45
N SER A 205 -14.62 2.67 8.74
CA SER A 205 -14.54 4.00 9.34
C SER A 205 -15.47 4.97 8.64
N PHE A 206 -15.94 5.97 9.34
CA PHE A 206 -16.74 7.08 8.81
C PHE A 206 -16.08 8.41 9.13
N SER A 207 -16.22 9.36 8.22
CA SER A 207 -15.78 10.73 8.41
C SER A 207 -16.86 11.70 7.96
N LEU A 208 -17.11 12.70 8.78
CA LEU A 208 -17.95 13.84 8.49
C LEU A 208 -17.08 15.07 8.49
N ASN A 209 -17.11 15.88 7.43
CA ASN A 209 -16.36 17.12 7.42
C ASN A 209 -17.16 18.26 6.79
N ARG A 210 -16.92 19.47 7.30
CA ARG A 210 -17.47 20.71 6.76
C ARG A 210 -16.49 21.86 6.95
N THR A 211 -16.41 22.71 5.93
CA THR A 211 -15.66 23.98 5.99
C THR A 211 -16.65 25.13 6.01
N PHE A 212 -16.48 26.04 6.95
CA PHE A 212 -17.22 27.29 7.08
C PHE A 212 -16.29 28.43 6.76
N SER A 213 -16.81 29.49 6.12
CA SER A 213 -16.11 30.76 5.96
C SER A 213 -16.74 31.78 6.89
N LEU A 214 -16.00 32.28 7.84
CA LEU A 214 -16.47 33.28 8.82
C LEU A 214 -15.53 34.48 8.78
N HIS A 215 -16.02 35.65 8.30
CA HIS A 215 -15.25 36.90 8.24
C HIS A 215 -13.85 36.78 7.61
N GLY A 216 -13.74 36.01 6.52
CA GLY A 216 -12.46 35.80 5.81
C GLY A 216 -11.58 34.68 6.40
N VAL A 217 -11.96 34.09 7.53
CA VAL A 217 -11.27 32.95 8.13
C VAL A 217 -12.02 31.67 7.76
N GLY A 218 -11.30 30.67 7.28
CA GLY A 218 -11.83 29.32 7.02
C GLY A 218 -11.77 28.48 8.29
N LEU A 219 -12.90 27.89 8.70
CA LEU A 219 -12.97 26.93 9.80
C LEU A 219 -13.40 25.57 9.26
N ARG A 220 -12.53 24.57 9.31
CA ARG A 220 -12.86 23.18 8.97
C ARG A 220 -13.07 22.38 10.23
N LEU A 221 -14.25 21.77 10.36
CA LEU A 221 -14.58 20.81 11.39
C LEU A 221 -14.60 19.41 10.74
N GLN A 222 -13.98 18.44 11.40
CA GLN A 222 -13.99 17.04 10.97
C GLN A 222 -14.23 16.14 12.18
N ALA A 223 -15.22 15.27 12.08
CA ALA A 223 -15.51 14.21 13.04
C ALA A 223 -15.30 12.85 12.37
N GLU A 224 -14.62 11.95 13.06
CA GLU A 224 -14.29 10.64 12.55
C GLU A 224 -14.65 9.56 13.56
N LEU A 225 -15.21 8.47 13.05
CA LEU A 225 -15.44 7.22 13.76
C LEU A 225 -14.56 6.17 13.11
N LEU A 226 -13.55 5.69 13.80
CA LEU A 226 -12.55 4.76 13.31
C LEU A 226 -12.83 3.37 13.86
N ASN A 227 -12.64 2.35 13.04
CA ASN A 227 -12.89 0.95 13.39
C ASN A 227 -14.26 0.77 14.08
N VAL A 228 -15.32 1.20 13.39
CA VAL A 228 -16.70 1.24 13.98
C VAL A 228 -17.23 -0.14 14.37
N THR A 229 -16.68 -1.21 13.80
CA THR A 229 -17.03 -2.58 14.18
C THR A 229 -16.31 -3.05 15.45
N GLY A 230 -15.36 -2.27 15.97
CA GLY A 230 -14.53 -2.64 17.11
C GLY A 230 -13.68 -3.89 16.86
N LYS A 231 -13.36 -4.18 15.58
CA LYS A 231 -12.60 -5.37 15.20
C LYS A 231 -11.24 -5.37 15.86
N GLN A 232 -10.98 -6.40 16.68
CA GLN A 232 -9.64 -6.63 17.23
C GLN A 232 -8.79 -7.33 16.17
N TYR A 233 -7.66 -6.70 15.82
CA TYR A 233 -6.70 -7.26 14.88
C TYR A 233 -5.28 -6.78 15.20
N GLU A 234 -4.31 -7.48 14.65
CA GLU A 234 -2.88 -7.18 14.81
C GLU A 234 -2.26 -7.02 13.42
N VAL A 235 -1.49 -5.97 13.21
CA VAL A 235 -0.66 -5.80 12.00
C VAL A 235 0.62 -6.62 12.15
N ILE A 236 1.21 -6.58 13.33
CA ILE A 236 2.34 -7.38 13.78
C ILE A 236 1.87 -8.17 15.00
N GLN A 237 2.25 -9.43 15.10
CA GLN A 237 1.90 -10.28 16.22
C GLN A 237 2.26 -9.63 17.57
N ASN A 238 1.34 -9.72 18.54
CA ASN A 238 1.42 -9.12 19.87
C ASN A 238 1.43 -7.57 19.87
N TYR A 239 1.07 -6.93 18.75
CA TYR A 239 0.84 -5.49 18.67
C TYR A 239 -0.61 -5.24 18.24
N PRO A 240 -1.55 -5.29 19.18
CA PRO A 240 -2.96 -5.08 18.89
C PRO A 240 -3.20 -3.64 18.42
N MET A 241 -4.00 -3.52 17.38
CA MET A 241 -4.45 -2.22 16.89
C MET A 241 -5.62 -1.72 17.74
N PRO A 242 -5.79 -0.39 17.83
CA PRO A 242 -6.90 0.18 18.58
C PRO A 242 -8.26 -0.31 18.07
N GLY A 243 -9.16 -0.63 18.99
CA GLY A 243 -10.56 -0.92 18.67
C GLY A 243 -11.31 0.34 18.19
N PHE A 244 -12.59 0.43 18.51
CA PHE A 244 -13.37 1.62 18.18
C PHE A 244 -12.76 2.90 18.76
N GLN A 245 -12.63 3.93 17.93
CA GLN A 245 -12.14 5.25 18.30
C GLN A 245 -12.99 6.34 17.66
N TRP A 246 -13.02 7.51 18.27
CA TRP A 246 -13.53 8.73 17.66
C TRP A 246 -12.47 9.84 17.73
N ARG A 247 -12.51 10.72 16.75
CA ARG A 247 -11.61 11.86 16.65
C ARG A 247 -12.37 13.10 16.18
N LEU A 248 -12.15 14.22 16.84
CA LEU A 248 -12.64 15.52 16.41
C LEU A 248 -11.45 16.41 16.07
N THR A 249 -11.45 16.97 14.86
CA THR A 249 -10.40 17.86 14.38
C THR A 249 -11.00 19.21 14.03
N VAL A 250 -10.39 20.27 14.52
CA VAL A 250 -10.72 21.67 14.19
C VAL A 250 -9.50 22.28 13.51
N CYS A 251 -9.66 22.78 12.29
CA CYS A 251 -8.60 23.44 11.54
C CYS A 251 -9.03 24.87 11.19
N VAL A 252 -8.21 25.83 11.55
CA VAL A 252 -8.40 27.27 11.22
C VAL A 252 -7.48 27.62 10.07
N ILE A 253 -8.04 28.22 9.00
CA ILE A 253 -7.34 28.56 7.77
C ILE A 253 -7.39 30.09 7.62
N PHE A 254 -6.25 30.74 7.71
CA PHE A 254 -6.08 32.19 7.61
C PHE A 254 -5.79 32.63 6.19
#